data_b46735a353d3a4e9a9087a2a0fd60c17
#
_entry.id   b46735a353d3a4e9a9087a2a0fd60c17
#
_cell.length_a   1.000
_cell.length_b   1.000
_cell.length_c   1.000
_cell.angle_alpha   90.00
_cell.angle_beta   90.00
_cell.angle_gamma   90.00
#
_symmetry.space_group_name_H-M   'P 1'
#
loop_
_entity.id
_entity.type
_entity.pdbx_description
1 polymer ?
#
loop_
_entity_poly.entity_id
_entity_poly.type
_entity_poly.pdbx_seq_one_letter_code
_entity_poly.pdbx_strand_id
1 'polypeptide(L)'
;MSLTIRPLCDNDYQDILLDWWKSWGWEAPKKDFLPDDGKGGLIVYDKSLPICAGFIYMTNSKVAWVDWIVSSKEYRVKGKRKEAIQMLIESLTNISKNSGSKYAYALIKNASLIEVYKTLGYNEGESYTKEMIKLL
;
A
#
# COMPACT_ATOMS: atom_id res chain seq x y z
N MET A 1 14.24 6.98 -16.27
CA MET A 1 13.19 7.08 -15.27
C MET A 1 13.75 7.20 -13.88
N SER A 2 13.21 8.09 -13.09
CA SER A 2 13.76 8.39 -11.76
C SER A 2 13.11 7.61 -10.61
N LEU A 3 12.09 6.79 -10.90
CA LEU A 3 11.39 6.04 -9.85
C LEU A 3 12.20 4.81 -9.42
N THR A 4 12.34 4.66 -8.11
CA THR A 4 12.98 3.49 -7.51
C THR A 4 12.07 2.93 -6.42
N ILE A 5 12.23 1.66 -6.09
CA ILE A 5 11.41 0.98 -5.11
C ILE A 5 12.31 0.14 -4.20
N ARG A 6 12.00 0.11 -2.91
CA ARG A 6 12.74 -0.70 -1.95
C ARG A 6 11.81 -1.23 -0.86
N PRO A 7 12.23 -2.30 -0.14
CA PRO A 7 11.50 -2.72 1.05
C PRO A 7 11.45 -1.62 2.11
N LEU A 8 10.37 -1.60 2.88
CA LEU A 8 10.26 -0.72 4.04
C LEU A 8 11.26 -1.15 5.12
N CYS A 9 11.77 -0.15 5.85
CA CYS A 9 12.72 -0.33 6.96
C CYS A 9 12.10 0.13 8.27
N ASP A 10 12.77 -0.17 9.39
CA ASP A 10 12.28 0.15 10.73
C ASP A 10 11.86 1.61 10.91
N ASN A 11 12.65 2.54 10.40
CA ASN A 11 12.42 3.96 10.63
C ASN A 11 11.37 4.58 9.71
N ASP A 12 10.97 3.91 8.64
CA ASP A 12 10.04 4.48 7.66
C ASP A 12 8.69 4.81 8.26
N TYR A 13 8.16 3.94 9.11
CA TYR A 13 6.87 4.16 9.75
C TYR A 13 6.88 5.48 10.51
N GLN A 14 7.85 5.69 11.35
CA GLN A 14 7.93 6.87 12.23
C GLN A 14 8.35 8.12 11.47
N ASP A 15 9.31 8.02 10.57
CA ASP A 15 9.91 9.18 9.92
C ASP A 15 9.14 9.66 8.69
N ILE A 16 8.39 8.77 8.04
CA ILE A 16 7.73 9.08 6.75
C ILE A 16 6.23 8.83 6.83
N LEU A 17 5.81 7.61 7.18
CA LEU A 17 4.43 7.18 7.01
C LEU A 17 3.45 7.87 7.96
N LEU A 18 3.85 8.10 9.22
CA LEU A 18 2.99 8.79 10.18
C LEU A 18 2.61 10.18 9.68
N ASP A 19 3.58 10.91 9.11
CA ASP A 19 3.32 12.23 8.55
C ASP A 19 2.38 12.17 7.36
N TRP A 20 2.50 11.13 6.54
CA TRP A 20 1.61 10.97 5.38
C TRP A 20 0.16 10.77 5.81
N TRP A 21 -0.10 9.83 6.71
CA TRP A 21 -1.47 9.60 7.21
C TRP A 21 -2.03 10.85 7.86
N LYS A 22 -1.23 11.53 8.67
CA LYS A 22 -1.64 12.76 9.33
C LYS A 22 -1.99 13.85 8.32
N SER A 23 -1.21 14.00 7.26
CA SER A 23 -1.43 15.04 6.24
C SER A 23 -2.74 14.83 5.49
N TRP A 24 -3.21 13.58 5.38
CA TRP A 24 -4.51 13.28 4.77
C TRP A 24 -5.67 13.40 5.76
N GLY A 25 -5.39 13.67 7.03
CA GLY A 25 -6.40 13.70 8.07
C GLY A 25 -6.86 12.31 8.52
N TRP A 26 -6.04 11.30 8.28
CA TRP A 26 -6.36 9.91 8.64
C TRP A 26 -5.65 9.51 9.92
N GLU A 27 -6.31 8.66 10.69
CA GLU A 27 -5.67 8.04 11.85
C GLU A 27 -4.71 6.97 11.35
N ALA A 28 -3.45 7.07 11.78
CA ALA A 28 -2.44 6.10 11.41
C ALA A 28 -2.75 4.75 12.06
N PRO A 29 -2.60 3.63 11.31
CA PRO A 29 -2.68 2.32 11.94
C PRO A 29 -1.53 2.13 12.92
N LYS A 30 -1.77 1.38 13.98
CA LYS A 30 -0.69 1.05 14.92
C LYS A 30 0.39 0.26 14.18
N LYS A 31 1.62 0.41 14.62
CA LYS A 31 2.75 -0.27 13.99
C LYS A 31 2.56 -1.79 13.95
N ASP A 32 2.03 -2.36 15.03
CA ASP A 32 1.79 -3.81 15.12
C ASP A 32 0.50 -4.26 14.41
N PHE A 33 -0.31 -3.31 13.90
CA PHE A 33 -1.43 -3.61 13.02
C PHE A 33 -0.94 -3.88 11.60
N LEU A 34 0.24 -3.41 11.27
CA LEU A 34 0.83 -3.56 9.93
C LEU A 34 1.72 -4.80 9.87
N PRO A 35 1.88 -5.42 8.69
CA PRO A 35 2.71 -6.61 8.55
C PRO A 35 4.16 -6.32 8.97
N ASP A 36 4.75 -7.26 9.70
CA ASP A 36 6.15 -7.20 10.12
C ASP A 36 6.49 -5.87 10.81
N ASP A 37 5.60 -5.44 11.72
CA ASP A 37 5.76 -4.19 12.47
C ASP A 37 6.08 -2.99 11.60
N GLY A 38 5.33 -2.85 10.50
CA GLY A 38 5.46 -1.71 9.60
C GLY A 38 6.54 -1.87 8.54
N LYS A 39 7.17 -3.03 8.42
CA LYS A 39 8.20 -3.31 7.42
C LYS A 39 7.75 -4.23 6.30
N GLY A 40 6.56 -4.80 6.40
CA GLY A 40 6.08 -5.80 5.46
C GLY A 40 5.50 -5.22 4.18
N GLY A 41 6.26 -4.40 3.50
CA GLY A 41 5.83 -3.77 2.26
C GLY A 41 6.96 -3.05 1.55
N LEU A 42 6.56 -2.15 0.65
CA LEU A 42 7.49 -1.43 -0.22
C LEU A 42 7.23 0.06 -0.17
N ILE A 43 8.25 0.84 -0.54
CA ILE A 43 8.16 2.29 -0.67
C ILE A 43 8.80 2.71 -1.99
N VAL A 44 8.15 3.65 -2.69
CA VAL A 44 8.62 4.16 -3.98
C VAL A 44 9.15 5.59 -3.80
N TYR A 45 10.28 5.85 -4.42
CA TYR A 45 10.96 7.14 -4.41
C TYR A 45 11.06 7.71 -5.81
N ASP A 46 11.01 9.04 -5.90
CA ASP A 46 11.48 9.79 -7.06
C ASP A 46 12.80 10.43 -6.63
N LYS A 47 13.92 9.85 -7.07
CA LYS A 47 15.26 10.23 -6.60
C LYS A 47 15.32 10.08 -5.07
N SER A 48 15.48 11.20 -4.34
CA SER A 48 15.52 11.17 -2.87
C SER A 48 14.17 11.44 -2.20
N LEU A 49 13.09 11.66 -2.98
CA LEU A 49 11.78 11.99 -2.45
C LEU A 49 10.89 10.76 -2.36
N PRO A 50 10.45 10.35 -1.17
CA PRO A 50 9.50 9.26 -1.06
C PRO A 50 8.13 9.70 -1.55
N ILE A 51 7.46 8.83 -2.33
CA ILE A 51 6.18 9.14 -2.96
C ILE A 51 5.02 8.37 -2.35
N CYS A 52 5.14 7.06 -2.24
CA CYS A 52 4.07 6.19 -1.78
C CYS A 52 4.60 4.90 -1.20
N ALA A 53 3.77 4.25 -0.38
CA ALA A 53 4.11 2.98 0.26
C ALA A 53 2.85 2.13 0.37
N GLY A 54 3.05 0.82 0.52
CA GLY A 54 1.96 -0.13 0.70
C GLY A 54 2.49 -1.42 1.31
N PHE A 55 1.56 -2.30 1.68
CA PHE A 55 1.88 -3.47 2.50
C PHE A 55 1.29 -4.75 1.93
N ILE A 56 1.89 -5.87 2.30
CA ILE A 56 1.40 -7.21 1.98
C ILE A 56 1.14 -7.94 3.28
N TYR A 57 -0.12 -8.36 3.48
CA TYR A 57 -0.46 -9.28 4.56
C TYR A 57 -0.49 -10.68 3.99
N MET A 58 0.41 -11.53 4.46
CA MET A 58 0.40 -12.93 4.08
C MET A 58 -0.53 -13.68 5.04
N THR A 59 -1.35 -14.59 4.49
CA THR A 59 -2.26 -15.39 5.30
C THR A 59 -1.83 -16.85 5.24
N ASN A 60 -2.48 -17.69 6.04
CA ASN A 60 -2.27 -19.13 5.98
C ASN A 60 -3.13 -19.81 4.91
N SER A 61 -3.75 -19.03 4.02
CA SER A 61 -4.43 -19.51 2.82
C SER A 61 -3.63 -19.10 1.58
N LYS A 62 -4.23 -19.21 0.40
CA LYS A 62 -3.59 -18.73 -0.84
C LYS A 62 -3.94 -17.29 -1.16
N VAL A 63 -4.42 -16.53 -0.18
CA VAL A 63 -4.76 -15.11 -0.31
C VAL A 63 -3.66 -14.26 0.32
N ALA A 64 -3.19 -13.24 -0.40
CA ALA A 64 -2.40 -12.14 0.17
C ALA A 64 -3.22 -10.86 0.07
N TRP A 65 -3.13 -10.00 1.08
CA TRP A 65 -3.77 -8.69 1.05
C TRP A 65 -2.73 -7.65 0.65
N VAL A 66 -3.00 -6.95 -0.45
CA VAL A 66 -2.17 -5.85 -0.94
C VAL A 66 -2.94 -4.58 -0.60
N ASP A 67 -2.59 -3.97 0.52
CA ASP A 67 -3.44 -2.93 1.10
C ASP A 67 -2.63 -1.86 1.83
N TRP A 68 -3.34 -0.93 2.47
CA TRP A 68 -2.77 0.19 3.20
C TRP A 68 -1.88 1.06 2.33
N ILE A 69 -2.32 1.32 1.09
CA ILE A 69 -1.60 2.20 0.18
C ILE A 69 -1.73 3.64 0.70
N VAL A 70 -0.60 4.30 0.85
CA VAL A 70 -0.55 5.70 1.29
C VAL A 70 0.48 6.45 0.45
N SER A 71 0.22 7.71 0.17
CA SER A 71 1.12 8.53 -0.65
C SER A 71 1.39 9.88 0.01
N SER A 72 2.47 10.51 -0.40
CA SER A 72 2.80 11.87 0.01
C SER A 72 1.79 12.85 -0.61
N LYS A 73 1.06 13.56 0.23
CA LYS A 73 0.10 14.57 -0.23
C LYS A 73 0.81 15.75 -0.92
N GLU A 74 2.04 16.03 -0.50
CA GLU A 74 2.83 17.14 -1.00
C GLU A 74 3.50 16.85 -2.34
N TYR A 75 3.68 15.58 -2.68
CA TYR A 75 4.28 15.22 -3.97
C TYR A 75 3.24 15.41 -5.08
N ARG A 76 3.45 16.42 -5.93
CA ARG A 76 2.45 16.83 -6.92
C ARG A 76 2.97 16.88 -8.36
N VAL A 77 4.01 16.13 -8.66
CA VAL A 77 4.49 16.04 -10.03
C VAL A 77 3.44 15.31 -10.86
N LYS A 78 2.89 16.02 -11.84
CA LYS A 78 1.75 15.55 -12.64
C LYS A 78 2.01 14.18 -13.26
N GLY A 79 1.10 13.26 -13.01
CA GLY A 79 1.18 11.90 -13.56
C GLY A 79 2.14 10.97 -12.85
N LYS A 80 3.13 11.47 -12.15
CA LYS A 80 4.15 10.64 -11.50
C LYS A 80 3.65 9.94 -10.24
N ARG A 81 2.76 10.57 -9.48
CA ARG A 81 2.18 9.90 -8.31
C ARG A 81 1.41 8.66 -8.74
N LYS A 82 0.57 8.78 -9.76
CA LYS A 82 -0.19 7.65 -10.29
C LYS A 82 0.74 6.55 -10.80
N GLU A 83 1.76 6.93 -11.54
CA GLU A 83 2.77 6.00 -12.04
C GLU A 83 3.48 5.26 -10.91
N ALA A 84 3.85 5.99 -9.86
CA ALA A 84 4.49 5.41 -8.69
C ALA A 84 3.57 4.43 -7.95
N ILE A 85 2.30 4.78 -7.79
CA ILE A 85 1.30 3.91 -7.15
C ILE A 85 1.09 2.65 -7.98
N GLN A 86 1.03 2.78 -9.31
CA GLN A 86 0.93 1.60 -10.20
C GLN A 86 2.14 0.68 -10.03
N MET A 87 3.34 1.25 -10.03
CA MET A 87 4.57 0.49 -9.80
C MET A 87 4.54 -0.22 -8.45
N LEU A 88 4.10 0.48 -7.41
CA LEU A 88 4.01 -0.06 -6.07
C LEU A 88 3.07 -1.27 -6.00
N ILE A 89 1.84 -1.11 -6.46
CA ILE A 89 0.82 -2.17 -6.37
C ILE A 89 1.23 -3.37 -7.22
N GLU A 90 1.75 -3.12 -8.42
CA GLU A 90 2.23 -4.19 -9.30
C GLU A 90 3.35 -4.98 -8.64
N SER A 91 4.31 -4.28 -8.02
CA SER A 91 5.44 -4.93 -7.34
C SER A 91 4.99 -5.73 -6.12
N LEU A 92 4.07 -5.17 -5.31
CA LEU A 92 3.50 -5.88 -4.17
C LEU A 92 2.75 -7.15 -4.62
N THR A 93 1.99 -7.03 -5.71
CA THR A 93 1.23 -8.14 -6.27
C THR A 93 2.18 -9.25 -6.77
N ASN A 94 3.26 -8.86 -7.45
CA ASN A 94 4.24 -9.82 -7.95
C ASN A 94 4.98 -10.54 -6.83
N ILE A 95 5.31 -9.84 -5.75
CA ILE A 95 5.91 -10.47 -4.56
C ILE A 95 4.95 -11.50 -3.98
N SER A 96 3.66 -11.15 -3.87
CA SER A 96 2.63 -12.06 -3.37
C SER A 96 2.54 -13.32 -4.22
N LYS A 97 2.53 -13.15 -5.54
CA LYS A 97 2.50 -14.26 -6.48
C LYS A 97 3.74 -15.16 -6.33
N ASN A 98 4.91 -14.55 -6.28
CA ASN A 98 6.17 -15.28 -6.17
C ASN A 98 6.32 -15.99 -4.82
N SER A 99 5.59 -15.54 -3.81
CA SER A 99 5.56 -16.17 -2.48
C SER A 99 4.55 -17.32 -2.39
N GLY A 100 3.85 -17.62 -3.47
CA GLY A 100 2.93 -18.75 -3.54
C GLY A 100 1.45 -18.41 -3.41
N SER A 101 1.09 -17.14 -3.31
CA SER A 101 -0.32 -16.74 -3.26
C SER A 101 -0.98 -16.92 -4.62
N LYS A 102 -2.26 -17.32 -4.61
CA LYS A 102 -3.10 -17.45 -5.82
C LYS A 102 -3.99 -16.25 -6.03
N TYR A 103 -4.30 -15.53 -4.95
CA TYR A 103 -5.22 -14.41 -4.98
C TYR A 103 -4.60 -13.23 -4.26
N ALA A 104 -4.70 -12.05 -4.88
CA ALA A 104 -4.36 -10.78 -4.23
C ALA A 104 -5.67 -10.06 -3.93
N TYR A 105 -5.80 -9.54 -2.71
CA TYR A 105 -7.03 -9.02 -2.18
C TYR A 105 -6.80 -7.64 -1.56
N ALA A 106 -7.80 -6.76 -1.62
CA ALA A 106 -7.70 -5.44 -1.01
C ALA A 106 -9.09 -4.90 -0.70
N LEU A 107 -9.19 -4.04 0.31
CA LEU A 107 -10.41 -3.30 0.65
C LEU A 107 -10.11 -1.82 0.48
N ILE A 108 -10.74 -1.18 -0.50
CA ILE A 108 -10.41 0.19 -0.91
C ILE A 108 -11.67 1.04 -0.97
N LYS A 109 -11.61 2.24 -0.40
CA LYS A 109 -12.72 3.21 -0.47
C LYS A 109 -12.49 4.28 -1.54
N ASN A 110 -11.24 4.67 -1.75
CA ASN A 110 -10.89 5.78 -2.64
C ASN A 110 -11.12 5.40 -4.10
N ALA A 111 -11.98 6.15 -4.79
CA ALA A 111 -12.34 5.86 -6.19
C ALA A 111 -11.14 5.87 -7.13
N SER A 112 -10.23 6.82 -6.95
CA SER A 112 -9.02 6.93 -7.79
C SER A 112 -8.13 5.70 -7.61
N LEU A 113 -7.98 5.24 -6.37
CA LEU A 113 -7.17 4.07 -6.07
C LEU A 113 -7.80 2.79 -6.61
N ILE A 114 -9.12 2.67 -6.52
CA ILE A 114 -9.85 1.54 -7.11
C ILE A 114 -9.54 1.43 -8.61
N GLU A 115 -9.56 2.57 -9.31
CA GLU A 115 -9.24 2.58 -10.74
C GLU A 115 -7.81 2.11 -11.03
N VAL A 116 -6.85 2.48 -10.20
CA VAL A 116 -5.47 2.00 -10.34
C VAL A 116 -5.40 0.49 -10.19
N TYR A 117 -6.03 -0.07 -9.17
CA TYR A 117 -6.08 -1.53 -8.98
C TYR A 117 -6.70 -2.21 -10.19
N LYS A 118 -7.80 -1.65 -10.73
CA LYS A 118 -8.47 -2.23 -11.91
C LYS A 118 -7.57 -2.24 -13.14
N THR A 119 -6.77 -1.20 -13.36
CA THR A 119 -5.84 -1.19 -14.49
C THR A 119 -4.77 -2.26 -14.37
N LEU A 120 -4.53 -2.76 -13.17
CA LEU A 120 -3.54 -3.80 -12.90
C LEU A 120 -4.16 -5.20 -12.84
N GLY A 121 -5.42 -5.35 -13.22
CA GLY A 121 -6.08 -6.64 -13.34
C GLY A 121 -6.93 -7.06 -12.15
N TYR A 122 -7.08 -6.20 -11.15
CA TYR A 122 -7.98 -6.48 -10.04
C TYR A 122 -9.43 -6.26 -10.48
N ASN A 123 -10.33 -7.11 -10.02
CA ASN A 123 -11.76 -7.01 -10.31
C ASN A 123 -12.53 -6.69 -9.04
N GLU A 124 -13.59 -5.88 -9.17
CA GLU A 124 -14.45 -5.59 -8.03
C GLU A 124 -15.24 -6.82 -7.62
N GLY A 125 -15.24 -7.10 -6.32
CA GLY A 125 -16.08 -8.13 -5.72
C GLY A 125 -17.23 -7.50 -4.94
N GLU A 126 -17.51 -8.03 -3.76
CA GLU A 126 -18.57 -7.53 -2.90
C GLU A 126 -18.25 -6.18 -2.29
N SER A 127 -19.30 -5.42 -1.98
CA SER A 127 -19.17 -4.17 -1.23
C SER A 127 -19.52 -4.40 0.23
N TYR A 128 -18.62 -4.04 1.13
CA TYR A 128 -18.81 -4.18 2.57
C TYR A 128 -19.12 -2.81 3.18
N THR A 129 -20.06 -2.76 4.10
CA THR A 129 -20.52 -1.52 4.68
C THR A 129 -19.89 -1.16 6.02
N LYS A 130 -19.32 -2.13 6.70
CA LYS A 130 -18.76 -1.93 8.05
C LYS A 130 -17.44 -2.65 8.21
N GLU A 131 -16.48 -1.95 8.78
CA GLU A 131 -15.29 -2.58 9.34
C GLU A 131 -15.59 -2.93 10.79
N MET A 132 -15.25 -4.14 11.19
CA MET A 132 -15.43 -4.59 12.56
C MET A 132 -14.08 -4.94 13.14
N ILE A 133 -13.73 -4.33 14.25
CA ILE A 133 -12.43 -4.53 14.89
C ILE A 133 -12.62 -4.65 16.40
N LYS A 134 -11.85 -5.51 17.03
CA LYS A 134 -11.84 -5.68 18.47
C LYS A 134 -10.40 -5.80 18.94
N LEU A 135 -10.03 -5.04 19.92
CA LEU A 135 -8.74 -5.20 20.60
C LEU A 135 -8.84 -6.43 21.50
N LEU A 136 -7.93 -7.36 21.34
CA LEU A 136 -7.93 -8.61 22.09
C LEU A 136 -7.07 -8.53 23.35
#